data_28219894028ea2cda4d725a6d6851634
#
_entry.id   28219894028ea2cda4d725a6d6851634
#
_cell.length_a   1.000
_cell.length_b   1.000
_cell.length_c   1.000
_cell.angle_alpha   90.00
_cell.angle_beta   90.00
_cell.angle_gamma   90.00
#
_symmetry.space_group_name_H-M   'P 1'
#
loop_
_entity.id
_entity.type
_entity.pdbx_description
1 polymer ?
#
loop_
_entity_poly.entity_id
_entity_poly.type
_entity_poly.pdbx_seq_one_letter_code
_entity_poly.pdbx_strand_id
1 'polypeptide(L)'
;MNGKCYGRSEIRYHKKEAERLAHIHQKKERFKKMSVKGYKVFNPDWTCRNFQYQVGQTYEMEGPVIPCKRGFHFCKNAADCFNHYAFNPENKVAEVIAHGTVREEGDKCCTDKIEIVREISWQEVLTLVNVGKGCTGRCNTGDWNTGNRNTGNRNTGNWNTGDCNTGDCNTGDWNTGDCNTGDWNTTSFSGGCFNTEQPKIYLFNKPSDWTFQNWFNSRARYLLNQIDNCPLEYVWFDTMTDEEKAAHPEAKTTGGYLKERTTADNARKWWAGLDAADRNVIFSLPNFDAEIFKEITGVDVNETSDT
;
A
#
# COMPACT_ATOMS: atom_id res chain seq x y z
N MET A 1 59.82 -33.08 37.82
CA MET A 1 59.34 -32.27 36.68
C MET A 1 58.88 -33.21 35.58
N ASN A 2 57.57 -33.51 35.51
CA ASN A 2 57.03 -34.37 34.47
C ASN A 2 56.40 -33.50 33.37
N GLY A 3 57.19 -33.24 32.31
CA GLY A 3 56.69 -32.59 31.10
C GLY A 3 55.96 -33.64 30.26
N LYS A 4 54.64 -33.51 30.11
CA LYS A 4 53.86 -34.30 29.15
C LYS A 4 54.19 -33.79 27.75
N CYS A 5 54.91 -34.60 26.93
CA CYS A 5 55.03 -34.36 25.50
C CYS A 5 53.71 -34.71 24.80
N TYR A 6 53.01 -33.74 24.33
CA TYR A 6 51.83 -33.96 23.48
C TYR A 6 52.26 -34.40 22.09
N GLY A 7 51.65 -35.47 21.58
CA GLY A 7 51.96 -35.99 20.23
C GLY A 7 51.55 -34.98 19.13
N ARG A 8 52.19 -34.98 17.96
CA ARG A 8 51.92 -34.10 16.82
C ARG A 8 50.44 -34.11 16.37
N SER A 9 49.71 -35.18 16.62
CA SER A 9 48.28 -35.32 16.31
C SER A 9 47.41 -34.56 17.28
N GLU A 10 47.71 -34.50 18.58
CA GLU A 10 46.97 -33.75 19.61
C GLU A 10 47.16 -32.24 19.44
N ILE A 11 48.38 -31.80 19.11
CA ILE A 11 48.68 -30.39 18.82
C ILE A 11 47.87 -29.93 17.59
N ARG A 12 47.75 -30.77 16.55
CA ARG A 12 46.94 -30.47 15.35
C ARG A 12 45.45 -30.41 15.64
N TYR A 13 44.94 -31.26 16.52
CA TYR A 13 43.57 -31.27 16.93
C TYR A 13 43.18 -29.99 17.71
N HIS A 14 43.99 -29.64 18.70
CA HIS A 14 43.76 -28.42 19.50
C HIS A 14 43.88 -27.14 18.67
N LYS A 15 44.77 -27.12 17.67
CA LYS A 15 44.89 -25.98 16.75
C LYS A 15 43.64 -25.83 15.87
N LYS A 16 43.09 -26.90 15.32
CA LYS A 16 41.86 -26.87 14.52
C LYS A 16 40.64 -26.48 15.35
N GLU A 17 40.54 -26.93 16.59
CA GLU A 17 39.45 -26.59 17.49
C GLU A 17 39.55 -25.13 17.93
N ALA A 18 40.72 -24.59 18.20
CA ALA A 18 40.93 -23.17 18.46
C ALA A 18 40.57 -22.30 17.26
N GLU A 19 40.94 -22.72 16.02
CA GLU A 19 40.54 -22.00 14.79
C GLU A 19 39.03 -22.04 14.57
N ARG A 20 38.34 -23.16 14.86
CA ARG A 20 36.90 -23.31 14.81
C ARG A 20 36.20 -22.41 15.83
N LEU A 21 36.67 -22.36 17.07
CA LEU A 21 36.16 -21.51 18.13
C LEU A 21 36.39 -20.04 17.82
N ALA A 22 37.56 -19.67 17.26
CA ALA A 22 37.82 -18.31 16.83
C ALA A 22 36.93 -17.90 15.67
N HIS A 23 36.65 -18.79 14.72
CA HIS A 23 35.72 -18.53 13.62
C HIS A 23 34.26 -18.37 14.11
N ILE A 24 33.84 -19.20 15.08
CA ILE A 24 32.54 -19.08 15.74
C ILE A 24 32.43 -17.75 16.52
N HIS A 25 33.52 -17.36 17.19
CA HIS A 25 33.58 -16.11 17.93
C HIS A 25 33.56 -14.90 16.98
N GLN A 26 34.34 -14.92 15.90
CA GLN A 26 34.26 -13.88 14.84
C GLN A 26 32.88 -13.80 14.18
N LYS A 27 32.22 -14.94 13.96
CA LYS A 27 30.86 -14.99 13.42
C LYS A 27 29.86 -14.41 14.40
N LYS A 28 29.97 -14.72 15.70
CA LYS A 28 29.16 -14.12 16.77
C LYS A 28 29.40 -12.62 16.92
N GLU A 29 30.65 -12.16 16.85
CA GLU A 29 31.00 -10.73 16.88
C GLU A 29 30.51 -9.99 15.63
N ARG A 30 30.54 -10.63 14.45
CA ARG A 30 29.99 -10.08 13.21
C ARG A 30 28.47 -9.96 13.26
N PHE A 31 27.77 -10.93 13.89
CA PHE A 31 26.32 -10.82 14.17
C PHE A 31 25.99 -9.78 15.25
N LYS A 32 26.87 -9.57 16.22
CA LYS A 32 26.72 -8.58 17.30
C LYS A 32 26.87 -7.12 16.82
N LYS A 33 27.38 -6.90 15.58
CA LYS A 33 27.76 -5.58 15.05
C LYS A 33 26.81 -5.02 13.97
N MET A 34 25.68 -5.67 13.70
CA MET A 34 24.67 -5.13 12.79
C MET A 34 23.48 -4.57 13.57
N SER A 35 23.70 -3.43 14.25
CA SER A 35 22.58 -2.63 14.72
C SER A 35 21.90 -1.96 13.54
N VAL A 36 20.56 -2.07 13.47
CA VAL A 36 19.74 -1.44 12.44
C VAL A 36 19.06 -0.23 13.05
N LYS A 37 19.35 0.94 12.50
CA LYS A 37 18.68 2.19 12.85
C LYS A 37 17.33 2.30 12.15
N GLY A 38 16.40 2.98 12.78
CA GLY A 38 15.10 3.26 12.22
C GLY A 38 14.27 4.19 13.08
N TYR A 39 12.98 4.18 12.80
CA TYR A 39 12.00 5.07 13.44
C TYR A 39 10.80 4.26 13.92
N LYS A 40 10.20 4.75 15.00
CA LYS A 40 8.98 4.16 15.56
C LYS A 40 8.04 5.25 16.02
N VAL A 41 6.75 5.07 15.74
CA VAL A 41 5.67 5.93 16.21
C VAL A 41 4.97 5.26 17.39
N PHE A 42 4.53 6.07 18.34
CA PHE A 42 3.81 5.68 19.55
C PHE A 42 2.58 6.57 19.71
N ASN A 43 1.64 6.14 20.54
CA ASN A 43 0.57 6.99 21.02
C ASN A 43 1.13 8.19 21.83
N PRO A 44 0.32 9.23 22.09
CA PRO A 44 0.77 10.40 22.86
C PRO A 44 1.36 10.07 24.24
N ASP A 45 0.96 8.97 24.85
CA ASP A 45 1.41 8.47 26.15
C ASP A 45 2.61 7.51 26.08
N TRP A 46 3.30 7.43 24.93
CA TRP A 46 4.39 6.50 24.68
C TRP A 46 3.99 5.02 24.66
N THR A 47 2.72 4.70 24.53
CA THR A 47 2.28 3.30 24.36
C THR A 47 2.26 2.86 22.90
N CYS A 48 2.41 1.56 22.68
CA CYS A 48 2.15 0.89 21.41
C CYS A 48 1.61 -0.52 21.72
N ARG A 49 0.37 -0.83 21.31
CA ARG A 49 -0.28 -2.13 21.59
C ARG A 49 -0.23 -2.54 23.06
N ASN A 50 -0.62 -1.68 23.97
CA ASN A 50 -0.63 -1.91 25.43
C ASN A 50 0.76 -2.12 26.04
N PHE A 51 1.83 -1.82 25.35
CA PHE A 51 3.19 -1.85 25.90
C PHE A 51 3.69 -0.42 26.06
N GLN A 52 4.24 -0.12 27.26
CA GLN A 52 4.76 1.19 27.63
C GLN A 52 6.23 1.29 27.25
N TYR A 53 6.61 2.36 26.57
CA TYR A 53 7.98 2.67 26.20
C TYR A 53 8.46 3.95 26.91
N GLN A 54 9.77 4.08 26.99
CA GLN A 54 10.44 5.26 27.54
C GLN A 54 11.71 5.53 26.75
N VAL A 55 11.98 6.79 26.47
CA VAL A 55 13.23 7.23 25.82
C VAL A 55 14.45 6.85 26.67
N GLY A 56 15.53 6.42 26.01
CA GLY A 56 16.76 5.97 26.64
C GLY A 56 16.72 4.52 27.15
N GLN A 57 15.63 3.82 27.00
CA GLN A 57 15.48 2.43 27.46
C GLN A 57 15.66 1.42 26.30
N THR A 58 16.21 0.27 26.68
CA THR A 58 16.32 -0.89 25.80
C THR A 58 15.36 -1.98 26.26
N TYR A 59 14.59 -2.51 25.33
CA TYR A 59 13.62 -3.58 25.56
C TYR A 59 14.05 -4.84 24.81
N GLU A 60 13.93 -5.97 25.47
CA GLU A 60 14.30 -7.28 24.92
C GLU A 60 13.19 -8.29 25.20
N MET A 61 12.98 -9.22 24.28
CA MET A 61 12.04 -10.30 24.43
C MET A 61 12.65 -11.62 24.01
N GLU A 62 12.30 -12.69 24.71
CA GLU A 62 12.74 -14.03 24.37
C GLU A 62 11.87 -14.66 23.28
N GLY A 63 12.46 -15.56 22.50
CA GLY A 63 11.78 -16.38 21.50
C GLY A 63 11.82 -15.80 20.06
N PRO A 64 11.14 -16.45 19.11
CA PRO A 64 11.30 -16.13 17.69
C PRO A 64 10.69 -14.77 17.33
N VAL A 65 11.38 -14.02 16.47
CA VAL A 65 10.85 -12.80 15.84
C VAL A 65 9.96 -13.23 14.66
N ILE A 66 8.67 -12.83 14.74
CA ILE A 66 7.67 -13.12 13.69
C ILE A 66 7.03 -11.80 13.28
N PRO A 67 7.29 -11.28 12.07
CA PRO A 67 6.70 -10.04 11.59
C PRO A 67 5.18 -10.02 11.75
N CYS A 68 4.63 -8.86 12.09
CA CYS A 68 3.21 -8.61 12.36
C CYS A 68 2.59 -9.38 13.53
N LYS A 69 3.29 -10.39 14.11
CA LYS A 69 2.78 -11.23 15.21
C LYS A 69 3.55 -11.06 16.51
N ARG A 70 4.89 -11.12 16.46
CA ARG A 70 5.73 -11.10 17.66
C ARG A 70 7.05 -10.40 17.42
N GLY A 71 7.33 -9.36 18.22
CA GLY A 71 8.56 -8.56 18.19
C GLY A 71 8.27 -7.07 18.26
N PHE A 72 9.32 -6.29 18.43
CA PHE A 72 9.27 -4.84 18.40
C PHE A 72 9.34 -4.37 16.94
N HIS A 73 8.27 -3.71 16.48
CA HIS A 73 8.17 -3.23 15.11
C HIS A 73 8.67 -1.79 14.99
N PHE A 74 9.37 -1.51 13.89
CA PHE A 74 9.87 -0.19 13.51
C PHE A 74 9.99 -0.12 11.99
N CYS A 75 10.27 1.07 11.43
CA CYS A 75 10.54 1.24 10.00
C CYS A 75 11.94 1.86 9.82
N LYS A 76 12.60 1.56 8.72
CA LYS A 76 13.91 2.16 8.39
C LYS A 76 13.76 3.61 7.96
N ASN A 77 12.66 3.96 7.30
CA ASN A 77 12.33 5.32 6.91
C ASN A 77 11.22 5.86 7.80
N ALA A 78 11.32 7.11 8.21
CA ALA A 78 10.31 7.75 9.05
C ALA A 78 8.94 7.84 8.36
N ALA A 79 8.91 8.07 7.05
CA ALA A 79 7.69 8.17 6.27
C ALA A 79 6.86 6.86 6.29
N ASP A 80 7.55 5.71 6.28
CA ASP A 80 6.91 4.40 6.25
C ASP A 80 6.14 4.10 7.55
N CYS A 81 6.56 4.69 8.69
CA CYS A 81 5.85 4.56 9.96
C CYS A 81 4.40 5.03 9.84
N PHE A 82 4.15 6.07 9.05
CA PHE A 82 2.83 6.68 8.88
C PHE A 82 1.93 5.96 7.86
N ASN A 83 2.38 4.84 7.30
CA ASN A 83 1.50 3.87 6.65
C ASN A 83 0.73 3.02 7.68
N HIS A 84 1.18 3.03 8.95
CA HIS A 84 0.67 2.19 10.03
C HIS A 84 0.12 2.97 11.22
N TYR A 85 0.40 4.27 11.29
CA TYR A 85 -0.07 5.20 12.30
C TYR A 85 -0.64 6.45 11.63
N ALA A 86 -1.63 7.07 12.24
CA ALA A 86 -2.12 8.36 11.79
C ALA A 86 -0.99 9.41 11.79
N PHE A 87 -0.91 10.21 10.75
CA PHE A 87 0.01 11.35 10.68
C PHE A 87 -0.54 12.48 11.53
N ASN A 88 -0.27 12.40 12.83
CA ASN A 88 -0.82 13.31 13.85
C ASN A 88 0.33 13.85 14.73
N PRO A 89 0.46 15.19 14.91
CA PRO A 89 1.48 15.81 15.74
C PRO A 89 1.41 15.44 17.23
N GLU A 90 0.29 14.92 17.72
CA GLU A 90 0.17 14.42 19.08
C GLU A 90 0.91 13.11 19.31
N ASN A 91 1.12 12.31 18.26
CA ASN A 91 1.85 11.06 18.33
C ASN A 91 3.33 11.33 18.70
N LYS A 92 3.90 10.43 19.48
CA LYS A 92 5.31 10.44 19.78
C LYS A 92 6.09 9.68 18.71
N VAL A 93 7.21 10.25 18.28
CA VAL A 93 8.10 9.61 17.29
C VAL A 93 9.49 9.52 17.90
N ALA A 94 10.14 8.38 17.74
CA ALA A 94 11.51 8.21 18.22
C ALA A 94 12.42 7.60 17.16
N GLU A 95 13.69 7.99 17.23
CA GLU A 95 14.78 7.24 16.61
C GLU A 95 15.04 6.00 17.46
N VAL A 96 15.16 4.85 16.80
CA VAL A 96 15.35 3.55 17.45
C VAL A 96 16.53 2.80 16.86
N ILE A 97 17.13 1.91 17.67
CA ILE A 97 18.16 0.99 17.22
C ILE A 97 17.75 -0.44 17.59
N ALA A 98 17.69 -1.30 16.58
CA ALA A 98 17.54 -2.74 16.77
C ALA A 98 18.92 -3.37 16.99
N HIS A 99 19.11 -4.02 18.14
CA HIS A 99 20.37 -4.68 18.53
C HIS A 99 20.33 -6.20 18.40
N GLY A 100 19.16 -6.77 18.15
CA GLY A 100 18.92 -8.21 18.07
C GLY A 100 18.75 -8.73 16.65
N THR A 101 17.99 -9.82 16.54
CA THR A 101 17.59 -10.38 15.25
C THR A 101 16.59 -9.43 14.57
N VAL A 102 16.88 -9.00 13.34
CA VAL A 102 15.96 -8.16 12.57
C VAL A 102 15.38 -8.98 11.42
N ARG A 103 14.07 -8.94 11.27
CA ARG A 103 13.32 -9.45 10.11
C ARG A 103 12.56 -8.33 9.45
N GLU A 104 12.56 -8.32 8.12
CA GLU A 104 11.91 -7.31 7.29
C GLU A 104 10.70 -7.93 6.57
N GLU A 105 9.61 -7.17 6.51
CA GLU A 105 8.42 -7.52 5.74
C GLU A 105 7.81 -6.22 5.17
N GLY A 106 8.01 -6.02 3.85
CA GLY A 106 7.62 -4.78 3.20
C GLY A 106 8.37 -3.57 3.76
N ASP A 107 7.64 -2.58 4.23
CA ASP A 107 8.15 -1.33 4.83
C ASP A 107 8.43 -1.45 6.34
N LYS A 108 8.16 -2.61 6.95
CA LYS A 108 8.32 -2.87 8.37
C LYS A 108 9.53 -3.73 8.68
N CYS A 109 10.16 -3.40 9.79
CA CYS A 109 11.13 -4.25 10.46
C CYS A 109 10.57 -4.73 11.79
N CYS A 110 11.01 -5.91 12.23
CA CYS A 110 10.67 -6.49 13.52
C CYS A 110 11.93 -7.04 14.18
N THR A 111 12.10 -6.78 15.49
CA THR A 111 13.27 -7.24 16.25
C THR A 111 12.87 -7.78 17.63
N ASP A 112 13.73 -8.63 18.20
CA ASP A 112 13.63 -9.09 19.59
C ASP A 112 14.25 -8.12 20.59
N LYS A 113 15.10 -7.16 20.12
CA LYS A 113 15.75 -6.18 20.99
C LYS A 113 15.81 -4.81 20.36
N ILE A 114 15.15 -3.82 21.01
CA ILE A 114 15.04 -2.45 20.53
C ILE A 114 15.44 -1.45 21.62
N GLU A 115 16.20 -0.46 21.23
CA GLU A 115 16.53 0.71 22.04
C GLU A 115 15.75 1.93 21.54
N ILE A 116 15.11 2.67 22.42
CA ILE A 116 14.47 3.94 22.13
C ILE A 116 15.50 5.05 22.40
N VAL A 117 16.14 5.55 21.35
CA VAL A 117 17.32 6.42 21.49
C VAL A 117 16.94 7.82 21.95
N ARG A 118 16.05 8.45 21.21
CA ARG A 118 15.59 9.82 21.49
C ARG A 118 14.22 10.09 20.87
N GLU A 119 13.49 11.01 21.48
CA GLU A 119 12.30 11.60 20.86
C GLU A 119 12.72 12.48 19.68
N ILE A 120 11.95 12.47 18.62
CA ILE A 120 12.08 13.34 17.46
C ILE A 120 10.97 14.38 17.53
N SER A 121 11.34 15.66 17.46
CA SER A 121 10.34 16.73 17.40
C SER A 121 9.49 16.64 16.14
N TRP A 122 8.24 17.12 16.21
CA TRP A 122 7.37 17.11 15.04
C TRP A 122 7.97 17.88 13.84
N GLN A 123 8.69 18.97 14.11
CA GLN A 123 9.41 19.71 13.06
C GLN A 123 10.48 18.86 12.37
N GLU A 124 11.21 18.04 13.15
CA GLU A 124 12.18 17.10 12.59
C GLU A 124 11.49 15.98 11.81
N VAL A 125 10.35 15.47 12.30
CA VAL A 125 9.52 14.50 11.55
C VAL A 125 9.15 15.06 10.18
N LEU A 126 8.64 16.30 10.12
CA LEU A 126 8.30 16.94 8.83
C LEU A 126 9.48 17.01 7.87
N THR A 127 10.69 17.21 8.37
CA THR A 127 11.93 17.22 7.57
C THR A 127 12.28 15.82 7.07
N LEU A 128 12.07 14.79 7.90
CA LEU A 128 12.40 13.40 7.55
C LEU A 128 11.42 12.76 6.56
N VAL A 129 10.16 13.21 6.54
CA VAL A 129 9.11 12.61 5.69
C VAL A 129 8.88 13.35 4.38
N ASN A 130 9.59 14.44 4.15
CA ASN A 130 9.48 15.28 2.95
C ASN A 130 10.85 15.52 2.30
N VAL A 131 10.82 15.76 0.99
CA VAL A 131 11.98 16.25 0.22
C VAL A 131 11.68 17.69 -0.20
N GLY A 132 12.02 18.66 0.68
CA GLY A 132 11.77 20.08 0.47
C GLY A 132 11.58 20.82 1.78
N LYS A 133 11.48 22.17 1.69
CA LYS A 133 11.39 23.07 2.85
C LYS A 133 9.96 23.56 3.04
N GLY A 134 9.58 23.79 4.30
CA GLY A 134 8.31 24.43 4.65
C GLY A 134 7.06 23.61 4.37
N CYS A 135 7.19 22.31 4.17
CA CYS A 135 6.05 21.41 3.97
C CYS A 135 5.36 21.10 5.29
N THR A 136 4.02 21.02 5.28
CA THR A 136 3.22 20.70 6.47
C THR A 136 2.62 19.31 6.47
N GLY A 137 2.62 18.60 5.34
CA GLY A 137 2.18 17.22 5.22
C GLY A 137 3.34 16.22 5.11
N ARG A 138 3.10 15.10 4.47
CA ARG A 138 4.10 14.04 4.26
C ARG A 138 4.26 13.66 2.80
N CYS A 139 5.41 13.07 2.47
CA CYS A 139 5.70 12.56 1.13
C CYS A 139 5.64 13.64 0.04
N ASN A 140 5.99 14.88 0.38
CA ASN A 140 6.09 15.96 -0.58
C ASN A 140 7.49 16.02 -1.18
N THR A 141 7.59 16.36 -2.45
CA THR A 141 8.81 16.69 -3.17
C THR A 141 8.70 18.11 -3.67
N GLY A 142 9.60 19.01 -3.23
CA GLY A 142 9.54 20.45 -3.49
C GLY A 142 9.16 21.25 -2.27
N ASP A 143 9.20 22.58 -2.39
CA ASP A 143 9.11 23.50 -1.27
C ASP A 143 7.69 24.04 -1.04
N TRP A 144 7.37 24.35 0.22
CA TRP A 144 6.16 25.06 0.64
C TRP A 144 4.84 24.35 0.29
N ASN A 145 4.83 23.02 0.28
CA ASN A 145 3.61 22.26 0.06
C ASN A 145 2.81 22.09 1.36
N THR A 146 1.50 22.27 1.28
CA THR A 146 0.53 21.98 2.33
C THR A 146 -0.35 20.83 1.90
N GLY A 147 -0.34 19.73 2.67
CA GLY A 147 -1.00 18.48 2.32
C GLY A 147 0.02 17.38 2.01
N ASN A 148 -0.41 16.32 1.36
CA ASN A 148 0.39 15.11 1.20
C ASN A 148 0.65 14.76 -0.26
N ARG A 149 1.81 14.16 -0.54
CA ARG A 149 2.13 13.56 -1.83
C ARG A 149 2.08 14.55 -2.99
N ASN A 150 2.51 15.78 -2.75
CA ASN A 150 2.67 16.77 -3.80
C ASN A 150 4.07 16.71 -4.41
N THR A 151 4.17 16.91 -5.71
CA THR A 151 5.42 17.08 -6.44
C THR A 151 5.40 18.45 -7.11
N GLY A 152 6.39 19.30 -6.81
CA GLY A 152 6.43 20.71 -7.19
C GLY A 152 6.36 21.60 -5.98
N ASN A 153 6.13 22.90 -6.15
CA ASN A 153 6.21 23.88 -5.09
C ASN A 153 4.88 24.58 -4.84
N ARG A 154 4.65 25.02 -3.60
CA ARG A 154 3.52 25.86 -3.22
C ARG A 154 2.14 25.26 -3.52
N ASN A 155 2.01 23.95 -3.47
CA ASN A 155 0.72 23.29 -3.61
C ASN A 155 -0.03 23.27 -2.27
N THR A 156 -1.33 23.44 -2.32
CA THR A 156 -2.26 23.27 -1.20
C THR A 156 -3.26 22.18 -1.57
N GLY A 157 -3.25 21.08 -0.84
CA GLY A 157 -4.04 19.88 -1.13
C GLY A 157 -3.15 18.66 -1.26
N ASN A 158 -3.65 17.60 -1.86
CA ASN A 158 -2.96 16.32 -1.95
C ASN A 158 -2.78 15.86 -3.41
N TRP A 159 -1.74 15.10 -3.66
CA TRP A 159 -1.52 14.46 -4.95
C TRP A 159 -1.37 15.42 -6.14
N ASN A 160 -0.90 16.64 -5.92
CA ASN A 160 -0.65 17.56 -7.01
C ASN A 160 0.73 17.32 -7.63
N THR A 161 0.81 17.46 -8.95
CA THR A 161 2.05 17.47 -9.72
C THR A 161 2.13 18.78 -10.50
N GLY A 162 3.15 19.61 -10.23
CA GLY A 162 3.30 20.96 -10.74
C GLY A 162 3.31 21.97 -9.61
N ASP A 163 3.28 23.25 -9.94
CA ASP A 163 3.46 24.33 -8.99
C ASP A 163 2.14 25.12 -8.74
N CYS A 164 2.01 25.66 -7.55
CA CYS A 164 0.96 26.62 -7.21
C CYS A 164 -0.47 26.11 -7.39
N ASN A 165 -0.73 24.83 -7.19
CA ASN A 165 -2.08 24.28 -7.25
C ASN A 165 -2.80 24.37 -5.90
N THR A 166 -4.11 24.61 -5.94
CA THR A 166 -5.02 24.57 -4.79
C THR A 166 -6.14 23.57 -5.06
N GLY A 167 -6.23 22.54 -4.24
CA GLY A 167 -7.14 21.39 -4.42
C GLY A 167 -6.34 20.10 -4.57
N ASP A 168 -7.00 19.01 -4.86
CA ASP A 168 -6.42 17.68 -4.91
C ASP A 168 -6.25 17.16 -6.35
N CYS A 169 -5.23 16.31 -6.56
CA CYS A 169 -5.06 15.54 -7.79
C CYS A 169 -4.86 16.39 -9.07
N ASN A 170 -4.28 17.56 -8.97
CA ASN A 170 -3.99 18.38 -10.16
C ASN A 170 -2.65 17.99 -10.80
N THR A 171 -2.59 18.05 -12.12
CA THR A 171 -1.37 17.92 -12.92
C THR A 171 -1.22 19.15 -13.80
N GLY A 172 -0.14 19.91 -13.63
CA GLY A 172 0.12 21.22 -14.23
C GLY A 172 0.18 22.30 -13.17
N ASP A 173 0.19 23.57 -13.57
CA ASP A 173 0.47 24.68 -12.69
C ASP A 173 -0.74 25.60 -12.52
N TRP A 174 -0.80 26.27 -11.36
CA TRP A 174 -1.79 27.32 -11.10
C TRP A 174 -3.26 26.88 -11.22
N ASN A 175 -3.58 25.65 -10.89
CA ASN A 175 -4.95 25.18 -10.86
C ASN A 175 -5.62 25.45 -9.50
N THR A 176 -6.89 25.80 -9.52
CA THR A 176 -7.78 25.85 -8.36
C THR A 176 -8.96 24.93 -8.60
N GLY A 177 -9.17 23.96 -7.74
CA GLY A 177 -10.12 22.87 -7.91
C GLY A 177 -9.40 21.52 -7.96
N ASP A 178 -10.17 20.46 -8.19
CA ASP A 178 -9.66 19.09 -8.09
C ASP A 178 -9.57 18.42 -9.45
N CYS A 179 -8.61 17.51 -9.59
CA CYS A 179 -8.49 16.62 -10.75
C CYS A 179 -8.36 17.34 -12.10
N ASN A 180 -7.64 18.46 -12.13
CA ASN A 180 -7.36 19.14 -13.38
C ASN A 180 -6.07 18.61 -14.03
N THR A 181 -6.05 18.60 -15.36
CA THR A 181 -4.85 18.34 -16.17
C THR A 181 -4.64 19.52 -17.13
N GLY A 182 -3.55 20.27 -16.94
CA GLY A 182 -3.26 21.52 -17.64
C GLY A 182 -3.15 22.66 -16.65
N ASP A 183 -3.16 23.90 -17.12
CA ASP A 183 -2.75 25.05 -16.33
C ASP A 183 -3.85 26.10 -16.20
N TRP A 184 -3.79 26.87 -15.11
CA TRP A 184 -4.65 28.05 -14.91
C TRP A 184 -6.16 27.74 -14.91
N ASN A 185 -6.57 26.55 -14.50
CA ASN A 185 -7.99 26.22 -14.36
C ASN A 185 -8.51 26.65 -12.99
N THR A 186 -9.72 27.19 -12.95
CA THR A 186 -10.45 27.57 -11.73
C THR A 186 -11.71 26.73 -11.52
N THR A 187 -11.72 25.54 -12.07
CA THR A 187 -12.78 24.54 -11.96
C THR A 187 -12.18 23.17 -11.65
N SER A 188 -13.02 22.15 -11.51
CA SER A 188 -12.56 20.77 -11.32
C SER A 188 -12.79 19.91 -12.56
N PHE A 189 -12.01 18.82 -12.68
CA PHE A 189 -12.09 17.84 -13.77
C PHE A 189 -11.89 18.44 -15.17
N SER A 190 -11.04 19.47 -15.28
CA SER A 190 -10.72 20.12 -16.56
C SER A 190 -9.51 19.45 -17.22
N GLY A 191 -9.61 19.19 -18.52
CA GLY A 191 -8.49 18.86 -19.38
C GLY A 191 -8.21 20.05 -20.30
N GLY A 192 -7.16 20.84 -20.01
CA GLY A 192 -6.78 22.02 -20.77
C GLY A 192 -6.44 23.21 -19.88
N CYS A 193 -6.49 24.43 -20.43
CA CYS A 193 -6.02 25.62 -19.74
C CYS A 193 -7.08 26.72 -19.73
N PHE A 194 -7.06 27.54 -18.66
CA PHE A 194 -7.96 28.70 -18.49
C PHE A 194 -9.46 28.37 -18.47
N ASN A 195 -9.82 27.17 -17.98
CA ASN A 195 -11.24 26.80 -17.84
C ASN A 195 -11.79 27.30 -16.51
N THR A 196 -12.96 27.91 -16.56
CA THR A 196 -13.71 28.42 -15.41
C THR A 196 -14.97 27.61 -15.12
N GLU A 197 -15.38 26.76 -16.06
CA GLU A 197 -16.54 25.90 -15.97
C GLU A 197 -16.14 24.45 -16.18
N GLN A 198 -16.86 23.52 -15.52
CA GLN A 198 -16.60 22.11 -15.68
C GLN A 198 -16.92 21.64 -17.11
N PRO A 199 -15.96 21.04 -17.83
CA PRO A 199 -16.18 20.66 -19.22
C PRO A 199 -17.21 19.52 -19.32
N LYS A 200 -17.92 19.49 -20.43
CA LYS A 200 -18.77 18.38 -20.81
C LYS A 200 -17.92 17.17 -21.22
N ILE A 201 -18.36 15.99 -20.82
CA ILE A 201 -17.63 14.74 -21.13
C ILE A 201 -18.19 14.06 -22.37
N TYR A 202 -17.33 13.25 -22.99
CA TYR A 202 -17.74 12.30 -24.01
C TYR A 202 -18.25 11.02 -23.36
N LEU A 203 -19.35 10.50 -23.84
CA LEU A 203 -19.87 9.17 -23.50
C LEU A 203 -20.12 8.42 -24.81
N PHE A 204 -19.64 7.17 -24.89
CA PHE A 204 -19.74 6.34 -26.08
C PHE A 204 -19.20 7.05 -27.35
N ASN A 205 -18.01 7.65 -27.23
CA ASN A 205 -17.31 8.38 -28.30
C ASN A 205 -18.04 9.61 -28.86
N LYS A 206 -19.11 10.07 -28.22
CA LYS A 206 -19.92 11.21 -28.63
C LYS A 206 -19.99 12.26 -27.52
N PRO A 207 -20.06 13.57 -27.83
CA PRO A 207 -20.26 14.62 -26.84
C PRO A 207 -21.59 14.42 -26.12
N SER A 208 -21.59 14.68 -24.82
CA SER A 208 -22.78 14.60 -23.97
C SER A 208 -23.03 15.90 -23.23
N ASP A 209 -24.20 16.04 -22.64
CA ASP A 209 -24.53 17.17 -21.75
C ASP A 209 -24.03 16.95 -20.33
N TRP A 210 -23.48 15.79 -20.03
CA TRP A 210 -22.95 15.47 -18.72
C TRP A 210 -21.58 16.10 -18.48
N THR A 211 -21.36 16.52 -17.23
CA THR A 211 -20.03 16.81 -16.69
C THR A 211 -19.48 15.53 -16.01
N PHE A 212 -18.19 15.55 -15.65
CA PHE A 212 -17.63 14.45 -14.87
C PHE A 212 -18.33 14.27 -13.52
N GLN A 213 -18.83 15.36 -12.91
CA GLN A 213 -19.61 15.30 -11.68
C GLN A 213 -20.94 14.53 -11.86
N ASN A 214 -21.62 14.71 -13.01
CA ASN A 214 -22.85 13.95 -13.32
C ASN A 214 -22.54 12.45 -13.40
N TRP A 215 -21.44 12.09 -14.10
CA TRP A 215 -20.99 10.71 -14.16
C TRP A 215 -20.65 10.17 -12.77
N PHE A 216 -19.89 10.94 -11.97
CA PHE A 216 -19.42 10.52 -10.64
C PHE A 216 -20.58 10.20 -9.70
N ASN A 217 -21.67 10.97 -9.77
CA ASN A 217 -22.86 10.82 -8.94
C ASN A 217 -23.92 9.91 -9.56
N SER A 218 -23.69 9.35 -10.74
CA SER A 218 -24.71 8.56 -11.44
C SER A 218 -24.92 7.18 -10.81
N ARG A 219 -26.16 6.70 -10.86
CA ARG A 219 -26.51 5.32 -10.49
C ARG A 219 -25.80 4.31 -11.42
N ALA A 220 -25.61 4.67 -12.69
CA ALA A 220 -24.90 3.81 -13.65
C ALA A 220 -23.46 3.50 -13.20
N ARG A 221 -22.72 4.54 -12.79
CA ARG A 221 -21.37 4.35 -12.24
C ARG A 221 -21.37 3.48 -10.97
N TYR A 222 -22.33 3.68 -10.10
CA TYR A 222 -22.47 2.86 -8.90
C TYR A 222 -22.67 1.38 -9.26
N LEU A 223 -23.53 1.08 -10.24
CA LEU A 223 -23.79 -0.29 -10.71
C LEU A 223 -22.55 -0.90 -11.34
N LEU A 224 -21.87 -0.17 -12.24
CA LEU A 224 -20.65 -0.63 -12.91
C LEU A 224 -19.51 -0.91 -11.93
N ASN A 225 -19.41 -0.15 -10.85
CA ASN A 225 -18.43 -0.39 -9.80
C ASN A 225 -18.69 -1.67 -8.97
N GLN A 226 -19.84 -2.32 -9.14
CA GLN A 226 -20.15 -3.61 -8.52
C GLN A 226 -19.62 -4.81 -9.33
N ILE A 227 -19.10 -4.57 -10.53
CA ILE A 227 -18.42 -5.63 -11.29
C ILE A 227 -17.22 -6.11 -10.49
N ASP A 228 -17.20 -7.39 -10.16
CA ASP A 228 -16.11 -8.00 -9.42
C ASP A 228 -14.83 -8.00 -10.27
N ASN A 229 -13.76 -7.43 -9.76
CA ASN A 229 -12.46 -7.40 -10.41
C ASN A 229 -11.54 -8.55 -9.96
N CYS A 230 -12.04 -9.48 -9.11
CA CYS A 230 -11.26 -10.62 -8.67
C CYS A 230 -11.04 -11.60 -9.84
N PRO A 231 -9.78 -11.90 -10.20
CA PRO A 231 -9.48 -12.83 -11.29
C PRO A 231 -9.68 -14.30 -10.88
N LEU A 232 -10.01 -14.57 -9.63
CA LEU A 232 -10.15 -15.92 -9.09
C LEU A 232 -11.50 -16.11 -8.40
N GLU A 233 -12.19 -17.20 -8.74
CA GLU A 233 -13.40 -17.66 -8.04
C GLU A 233 -13.12 -18.99 -7.37
N TYR A 234 -13.48 -19.12 -6.08
CA TYR A 234 -13.46 -20.43 -5.42
C TYR A 234 -14.72 -21.19 -5.75
N VAL A 235 -14.57 -22.30 -6.48
CA VAL A 235 -15.67 -23.21 -6.83
C VAL A 235 -15.70 -24.33 -5.81
N TRP A 236 -16.81 -24.41 -5.05
CA TRP A 236 -17.00 -25.43 -4.04
C TRP A 236 -17.23 -26.80 -4.66
N PHE A 237 -16.69 -27.88 -4.10
CA PHE A 237 -16.78 -29.24 -4.63
C PHE A 237 -18.22 -29.68 -4.93
N ASP A 238 -19.17 -29.28 -4.07
CA ASP A 238 -20.60 -29.64 -4.22
C ASP A 238 -21.28 -28.94 -5.40
N THR A 239 -20.72 -27.83 -5.88
CA THR A 239 -21.24 -27.05 -7.02
C THR A 239 -20.51 -27.33 -8.34
N MET A 240 -19.45 -28.15 -8.30
CA MET A 240 -18.66 -28.52 -9.48
C MET A 240 -19.44 -29.44 -10.44
N THR A 241 -19.24 -29.20 -11.75
CA THR A 241 -19.70 -30.15 -12.77
C THR A 241 -18.87 -31.44 -12.73
N ASP A 242 -19.33 -32.49 -13.39
CA ASP A 242 -18.58 -33.75 -13.46
C ASP A 242 -17.25 -33.60 -14.21
N GLU A 243 -17.20 -32.74 -15.23
CA GLU A 243 -15.98 -32.38 -15.93
C GLU A 243 -14.99 -31.65 -15.05
N GLU A 244 -15.47 -30.69 -14.25
CA GLU A 244 -14.62 -29.96 -13.30
C GLU A 244 -14.10 -30.90 -12.21
N LYS A 245 -14.91 -31.82 -11.70
CA LYS A 245 -14.46 -32.85 -10.74
C LYS A 245 -13.41 -33.79 -11.31
N ALA A 246 -13.54 -34.14 -12.59
CA ALA A 246 -12.54 -34.96 -13.29
C ALA A 246 -11.24 -34.22 -13.53
N ALA A 247 -11.30 -32.91 -13.84
CA ALA A 247 -10.13 -32.06 -14.05
C ALA A 247 -9.40 -31.70 -12.76
N HIS A 248 -10.12 -31.63 -11.63
CA HIS A 248 -9.62 -31.21 -10.31
C HIS A 248 -9.89 -32.26 -9.22
N PRO A 249 -9.27 -33.46 -9.29
CA PRO A 249 -9.50 -34.54 -8.32
C PRO A 249 -9.09 -34.16 -6.89
N GLU A 250 -8.15 -33.22 -6.72
CA GLU A 250 -7.73 -32.67 -5.44
C GLU A 250 -8.85 -31.90 -4.72
N ALA A 251 -9.81 -31.35 -5.46
CA ALA A 251 -10.93 -30.58 -4.91
C ALA A 251 -11.79 -31.38 -3.93
N LYS A 252 -11.80 -32.72 -4.04
CA LYS A 252 -12.45 -33.59 -3.07
C LYS A 252 -11.85 -33.48 -1.67
N THR A 253 -10.55 -33.20 -1.57
CA THR A 253 -9.82 -33.09 -0.30
C THR A 253 -9.78 -31.64 0.18
N THR A 254 -9.65 -30.69 -0.73
CA THR A 254 -9.56 -29.25 -0.43
C THR A 254 -10.92 -28.57 -0.28
N GLY A 255 -12.01 -29.26 -0.60
CA GLY A 255 -13.37 -28.73 -0.58
C GLY A 255 -13.76 -27.92 -1.81
N GLY A 256 -12.87 -27.77 -2.80
CA GLY A 256 -13.07 -27.03 -4.02
C GLY A 256 -11.75 -26.62 -4.68
N TYR A 257 -11.80 -25.82 -5.75
CA TYR A 257 -10.65 -25.31 -6.47
C TYR A 257 -10.80 -23.83 -6.83
N LEU A 258 -9.69 -23.18 -7.22
CA LEU A 258 -9.69 -21.80 -7.71
C LEU A 258 -9.80 -21.81 -9.24
N LYS A 259 -10.85 -21.18 -9.75
CA LYS A 259 -11.11 -21.00 -11.18
C LYS A 259 -10.70 -19.60 -11.60
N GLU A 260 -9.89 -19.49 -12.65
CA GLU A 260 -9.56 -18.18 -13.24
C GLU A 260 -10.78 -17.62 -13.98
N ARG A 261 -11.01 -16.31 -13.80
CA ARG A 261 -12.06 -15.55 -14.48
C ARG A 261 -11.47 -14.33 -15.17
N THR A 262 -12.01 -14.00 -16.31
CA THR A 262 -11.73 -12.71 -16.97
C THR A 262 -12.66 -11.63 -16.44
N THR A 263 -12.27 -10.37 -16.61
CA THR A 263 -13.16 -9.23 -16.29
C THR A 263 -14.47 -9.32 -17.07
N ALA A 264 -14.44 -9.81 -18.32
CA ALA A 264 -15.63 -10.02 -19.13
C ALA A 264 -16.57 -11.10 -18.56
N ASP A 265 -16.04 -12.18 -17.95
CA ASP A 265 -16.86 -13.20 -17.28
C ASP A 265 -17.58 -12.62 -16.06
N ASN A 266 -16.85 -11.83 -15.27
CA ASN A 266 -17.41 -11.17 -14.09
C ASN A 266 -18.47 -10.13 -14.50
N ALA A 267 -18.24 -9.38 -15.56
CA ALA A 267 -19.20 -8.41 -16.07
C ALA A 267 -20.47 -9.09 -16.63
N ARG A 268 -20.36 -10.22 -17.35
CA ARG A 268 -21.52 -11.02 -17.79
C ARG A 268 -22.33 -11.55 -16.59
N LYS A 269 -21.66 -12.07 -15.56
CA LYS A 269 -22.32 -12.53 -14.34
C LYS A 269 -23.05 -11.39 -13.61
N TRP A 270 -22.39 -10.23 -13.49
CA TRP A 270 -22.98 -9.02 -12.94
C TRP A 270 -24.23 -8.60 -13.74
N TRP A 271 -24.13 -8.53 -15.07
CA TRP A 271 -25.23 -8.15 -15.95
C TRP A 271 -26.44 -9.08 -15.82
N ALA A 272 -26.21 -10.40 -15.77
CA ALA A 272 -27.25 -11.40 -15.58
C ALA A 272 -28.00 -11.22 -14.25
N GLY A 273 -27.29 -10.75 -13.20
CA GLY A 273 -27.86 -10.48 -11.87
C GLY A 273 -28.63 -9.17 -11.73
N LEU A 274 -28.55 -8.25 -12.71
CA LEU A 274 -29.27 -7.00 -12.66
C LEU A 274 -30.76 -7.19 -12.97
N ASP A 275 -31.60 -6.47 -12.21
CA ASP A 275 -33.03 -6.36 -12.54
C ASP A 275 -33.27 -5.42 -13.74
N ALA A 276 -34.51 -5.40 -14.24
CA ALA A 276 -34.88 -4.58 -15.39
C ALA A 276 -34.73 -3.06 -15.10
N ALA A 277 -34.92 -2.62 -13.88
CA ALA A 277 -34.77 -1.20 -13.50
C ALA A 277 -33.31 -0.78 -13.56
N ASP A 278 -32.40 -1.58 -13.03
CA ASP A 278 -30.96 -1.30 -13.03
C ASP A 278 -30.37 -1.41 -14.46
N ARG A 279 -30.84 -2.35 -15.30
CA ARG A 279 -30.47 -2.40 -16.72
C ARG A 279 -30.93 -1.15 -17.47
N ASN A 280 -32.14 -0.65 -17.19
CA ASN A 280 -32.63 0.60 -17.77
C ASN A 280 -31.79 1.81 -17.38
N VAL A 281 -31.19 1.84 -16.19
CA VAL A 281 -30.23 2.88 -15.79
C VAL A 281 -29.02 2.90 -16.73
N ILE A 282 -28.49 1.72 -17.10
CA ILE A 282 -27.38 1.64 -18.04
C ILE A 282 -27.81 2.10 -19.44
N PHE A 283 -28.97 1.65 -19.93
CA PHE A 283 -29.51 2.07 -21.23
C PHE A 283 -29.83 3.57 -21.32
N SER A 284 -30.10 4.22 -20.17
CA SER A 284 -30.40 5.65 -20.10
C SER A 284 -29.17 6.55 -20.15
N LEU A 285 -27.96 5.98 -20.17
CA LEU A 285 -26.75 6.76 -20.33
C LEU A 285 -26.78 7.57 -21.62
N PRO A 286 -26.35 8.84 -21.62
CA PRO A 286 -26.29 9.63 -22.84
C PRO A 286 -25.46 8.91 -23.92
N ASN A 287 -26.01 8.87 -25.13
CA ASN A 287 -25.39 8.23 -26.30
C ASN A 287 -25.10 6.72 -26.11
N PHE A 288 -25.85 6.02 -25.25
CA PHE A 288 -25.63 4.59 -25.05
C PHE A 288 -25.48 3.85 -26.39
N ASP A 289 -24.47 3.02 -26.48
CA ASP A 289 -24.12 2.24 -27.66
C ASP A 289 -23.78 0.81 -27.23
N ALA A 290 -24.60 -0.14 -27.66
CA ALA A 290 -24.52 -1.53 -27.23
C ALA A 290 -23.22 -2.21 -27.70
N GLU A 291 -22.74 -1.85 -28.90
CA GLU A 291 -21.52 -2.44 -29.44
C GLU A 291 -20.28 -1.95 -28.67
N ILE A 292 -20.20 -0.65 -28.39
CA ILE A 292 -19.13 -0.07 -27.55
C ILE A 292 -19.19 -0.65 -26.14
N PHE A 293 -20.41 -0.80 -25.59
CA PHE A 293 -20.58 -1.39 -24.25
C PHE A 293 -20.06 -2.84 -24.23
N LYS A 294 -20.42 -3.64 -25.26
CA LYS A 294 -19.94 -5.01 -25.42
C LYS A 294 -18.43 -5.07 -25.60
N GLU A 295 -17.84 -4.20 -26.44
CA GLU A 295 -16.40 -4.14 -26.65
C GLU A 295 -15.63 -3.92 -25.35
N ILE A 296 -16.12 -3.01 -24.48
CA ILE A 296 -15.43 -2.63 -23.24
C ILE A 296 -15.66 -3.65 -22.12
N THR A 297 -16.91 -4.13 -21.97
CA THR A 297 -17.31 -4.95 -20.82
C THR A 297 -17.36 -6.46 -21.13
N GLY A 298 -17.45 -6.83 -22.40
CA GLY A 298 -17.73 -8.20 -22.84
C GLY A 298 -19.19 -8.63 -22.64
N VAL A 299 -20.08 -7.70 -22.29
CA VAL A 299 -21.52 -7.95 -22.10
C VAL A 299 -22.28 -7.64 -23.36
N ASP A 300 -22.94 -8.63 -23.95
CA ASP A 300 -23.91 -8.44 -25.03
C ASP A 300 -25.29 -8.17 -24.41
N VAL A 301 -25.75 -6.93 -24.49
CA VAL A 301 -27.05 -6.55 -23.94
C VAL A 301 -28.24 -7.03 -24.77
N ASN A 302 -28.00 -7.51 -26.00
CA ASN A 302 -28.99 -8.06 -26.93
C ASN A 302 -29.13 -9.58 -26.79
N GLU A 303 -28.19 -10.27 -26.16
CA GLU A 303 -28.34 -11.67 -25.81
C GLU A 303 -29.43 -11.82 -24.74
N THR A 304 -30.60 -12.31 -25.16
CA THR A 304 -31.60 -12.79 -24.20
C THR A 304 -30.97 -14.00 -23.49
N SER A 305 -30.79 -13.87 -22.14
CA SER A 305 -30.50 -15.06 -21.34
C SER A 305 -31.66 -16.03 -21.46
N ASP A 306 -31.54 -16.99 -22.36
CA ASP A 306 -32.38 -18.20 -22.33
C ASP A 306 -32.02 -18.92 -21.01
N THR A 307 -32.86 -18.70 -19.99
CA THR A 307 -32.90 -19.47 -18.76
C THR A 307 -33.80 -20.66 -18.91
#